data_f6353a6f5c5e4d2bb7b4d9ad1393cbd6
#
_entry.id   f6353a6f5c5e4d2bb7b4d9ad1393cbd6
#
_cell.length_a   1.000
_cell.length_b   1.000
_cell.length_c   1.000
_cell.angle_alpha   90.00
_cell.angle_beta   90.00
_cell.angle_gamma   90.00
#
_symmetry.space_group_name_H-M   'P 1'
#
loop_
_entity.id
_entity.type
_entity.pdbx_description
1 polymer ?
#
loop_
_entity_poly.entity_id
_entity_poly.type
_entity_poly.pdbx_seq_one_letter_code
_entity_poly.pdbx_strand_id
1 'polypeptide(L)'
;DINLHFTGDFAAIERANNLLAAVIDNNIQSKTHSIGIDPRTVVWKRVMDMNDRALRHIIVGLGGTTHGIPREDGFNITPASEIMAILCLAENFSDLKRRLGNIYVGKKYDGTPVFARDLKVVGAMALLLKEAIKPNLVQTLENNPAILHGGPFASIAQGTNTVVATKMGLSLGEYVVTEAGFGADLGAEKFLNIKCVSAGLAPNAVVIVATIRALRHHGGAT
;
A
#
# COMPACT_ATOMS: atom_id res chain seq x y z
N ASP A 1 -15.98 16.72 -4.30
CA ASP A 1 -14.77 16.22 -4.61
C ASP A 1 -14.50 14.75 -4.87
N ILE A 2 -15.47 14.08 -5.46
CA ILE A 2 -15.37 12.67 -5.85
C ILE A 2 -14.16 12.39 -6.76
N ASN A 3 -13.79 13.34 -7.62
CA ASN A 3 -12.63 13.21 -8.51
C ASN A 3 -11.29 13.37 -7.82
N LEU A 4 -11.26 14.00 -6.65
CA LEU A 4 -10.03 14.25 -5.88
C LEU A 4 -9.88 13.32 -4.69
N HIS A 5 -10.97 12.75 -4.20
CA HIS A 5 -10.99 11.93 -2.98
C HIS A 5 -12.02 10.80 -3.09
N PHE A 6 -11.98 10.10 -4.21
CA PHE A 6 -13.05 9.22 -4.65
C PHE A 6 -13.39 8.12 -3.65
N THR A 7 -12.38 7.38 -3.17
CA THR A 7 -12.58 6.27 -2.24
C THR A 7 -12.15 6.58 -0.80
N GLY A 8 -11.34 7.60 -0.60
CA GLY A 8 -10.79 7.97 0.70
C GLY A 8 -9.65 7.08 1.20
N ASP A 9 -9.38 5.96 0.56
CA ASP A 9 -8.34 5.02 0.96
C ASP A 9 -6.92 5.59 0.79
N PHE A 10 -6.64 6.35 -0.26
CA PHE A 10 -5.36 7.02 -0.46
C PHE A 10 -5.01 7.95 0.71
N ALA A 11 -5.94 8.83 1.10
CA ALA A 11 -5.72 9.74 2.22
C ALA A 11 -5.56 9.01 3.57
N ALA A 12 -6.32 7.93 3.79
CA ALA A 12 -6.21 7.12 4.99
C ALA A 12 -4.86 6.40 5.05
N ILE A 13 -4.39 5.86 3.93
CA ILE A 13 -3.10 5.18 3.79
C ILE A 13 -1.95 6.16 4.04
N GLU A 14 -1.99 7.35 3.44
CA GLU A 14 -0.98 8.39 3.66
C GLU A 14 -0.88 8.75 5.15
N ARG A 15 -2.01 8.98 5.81
CA ARG A 15 -2.03 9.30 7.24
C ARG A 15 -1.50 8.16 8.11
N ALA A 16 -1.89 6.92 7.83
CA ALA A 16 -1.41 5.76 8.59
C ALA A 16 0.10 5.53 8.38
N ASN A 17 0.59 5.71 7.16
CA ASN A 17 2.02 5.59 6.84
C ASN A 17 2.85 6.67 7.55
N ASN A 18 2.39 7.92 7.46
CA ASN A 18 3.11 9.05 8.05
C ASN A 18 2.99 9.08 9.58
N LEU A 19 1.92 8.53 10.15
CA LEU A 19 1.84 8.28 11.59
C LEU A 19 2.95 7.34 12.05
N LEU A 20 3.18 6.23 11.36
CA LEU A 20 4.27 5.32 11.70
C LEU A 20 5.64 6.03 11.59
N ALA A 21 5.87 6.81 10.53
CA ALA A 21 7.10 7.59 10.37
C ALA A 21 7.31 8.57 11.54
N ALA A 22 6.26 9.29 11.94
CA ALA A 22 6.32 10.22 13.08
C ALA A 22 6.57 9.50 14.41
N VAL A 23 5.99 8.32 14.61
CA VAL A 23 6.24 7.51 15.82
C VAL A 23 7.67 6.98 15.87
N ILE A 24 8.25 6.60 14.73
CA ILE A 24 9.66 6.22 14.63
C ILE A 24 10.55 7.40 15.04
N ASP A 25 10.34 8.59 14.47
CA ASP A 25 11.11 9.78 14.80
C ASP A 25 10.99 10.15 16.28
N ASN A 26 9.76 10.12 16.82
CA ASN A 26 9.53 10.38 18.23
C ASN A 26 10.24 9.34 19.12
N ASN A 27 10.24 8.08 18.73
CA ASN A 27 10.93 7.02 19.46
C ASN A 27 12.45 7.22 19.49
N ILE A 28 13.04 7.60 18.35
CA ILE A 28 14.47 7.90 18.22
C ILE A 28 14.85 9.08 19.11
N GLN A 29 14.03 10.13 19.15
CA GLN A 29 14.27 11.36 19.91
C GLN A 29 13.98 11.25 21.41
N SER A 30 13.11 10.34 21.81
CA SER A 30 12.63 10.23 23.18
C SER A 30 13.73 9.71 24.11
N LYS A 31 13.87 10.37 25.27
CA LYS A 31 14.75 9.90 26.35
C LYS A 31 14.10 8.84 27.25
N THR A 32 12.77 8.80 27.30
CA THR A 32 12.01 7.97 28.24
C THR A 32 11.27 6.80 27.61
N HIS A 33 10.94 6.91 26.32
CA HIS A 33 10.12 5.92 25.60
C HIS A 33 10.87 5.26 24.44
N SER A 34 12.16 5.56 24.27
CA SER A 34 12.98 4.94 23.24
C SER A 34 13.15 3.44 23.50
N ILE A 35 12.96 2.65 22.44
CA ILE A 35 13.30 1.22 22.44
C ILE A 35 14.68 0.95 21.85
N GLY A 36 15.47 2.01 21.58
CA GLY A 36 16.85 1.92 21.12
C GLY A 36 16.98 1.70 19.62
N ILE A 37 16.10 2.29 18.80
CA ILE A 37 16.23 2.23 17.33
C ILE A 37 17.50 2.96 16.89
N ASP A 38 18.33 2.32 16.07
CA ASP A 38 19.44 2.97 15.40
C ASP A 38 18.93 3.78 14.19
N PRO A 39 19.02 5.12 14.21
CA PRO A 39 18.52 5.98 13.14
C PRO A 39 19.08 5.66 11.76
N ARG A 40 20.30 5.09 11.70
CA ARG A 40 20.98 4.72 10.45
C ARG A 40 20.37 3.50 9.76
N THR A 41 19.53 2.74 10.47
CA THR A 41 18.93 1.50 9.98
C THR A 41 17.46 1.66 9.61
N VAL A 42 16.88 2.84 9.80
CA VAL A 42 15.48 3.10 9.47
C VAL A 42 15.27 3.02 7.97
N VAL A 43 14.39 2.12 7.55
CA VAL A 43 14.04 1.90 6.14
C VAL A 43 12.65 2.45 5.78
N TRP A 44 11.85 2.81 6.79
CA TRP A 44 10.49 3.30 6.60
C TRP A 44 10.50 4.73 6.09
N LYS A 45 9.98 4.93 4.87
CA LYS A 45 9.83 6.25 4.24
C LYS A 45 8.44 6.82 4.48
N ARG A 46 8.33 8.13 4.30
CA ARG A 46 7.06 8.84 4.24
C ARG A 46 6.35 8.60 2.90
N VAL A 47 5.08 8.95 2.84
CA VAL A 47 4.33 8.94 1.57
C VAL A 47 3.59 10.26 1.39
N MET A 48 3.37 10.59 0.13
CA MET A 48 2.55 11.70 -0.31
C MET A 48 1.85 11.28 -1.61
N ASP A 49 0.60 11.65 -1.77
CA ASP A 49 -0.14 11.33 -2.99
C ASP A 49 0.23 12.28 -4.14
N MET A 50 1.53 12.36 -4.38
CA MET A 50 2.14 13.15 -5.46
C MET A 50 3.46 12.51 -5.88
N ASN A 51 3.67 12.35 -7.17
CA ASN A 51 4.93 11.82 -7.70
C ASN A 51 5.95 12.94 -7.89
N ASP A 52 6.65 13.28 -6.82
CA ASP A 52 7.72 14.29 -6.82
C ASP A 52 9.09 13.62 -6.65
N ARG A 53 9.91 13.67 -7.70
CA ARG A 53 11.26 13.08 -7.69
C ARG A 53 12.20 13.80 -6.74
N ALA A 54 12.04 15.09 -6.51
CA ALA A 54 12.89 15.87 -5.61
C ALA A 54 12.73 15.43 -4.15
N LEU A 55 11.58 14.88 -3.78
CA LEU A 55 11.27 14.42 -2.43
C LEU A 55 11.61 12.94 -2.18
N ARG A 56 12.13 12.21 -3.15
CA ARG A 56 12.47 10.78 -2.99
C ARG A 56 13.67 10.53 -2.09
N HIS A 57 14.58 11.51 -2.01
CA HIS A 57 15.76 11.50 -1.17
C HIS A 57 15.92 12.87 -0.52
N ILE A 58 15.64 12.95 0.76
CA ILE A 58 15.72 14.17 1.55
C ILE A 58 16.46 13.91 2.86
N ILE A 59 16.86 14.97 3.53
CA ILE A 59 17.39 14.90 4.89
C ILE A 59 16.32 15.42 5.84
N VAL A 60 15.95 14.61 6.84
CA VAL A 60 15.05 14.99 7.93
C VAL A 60 15.83 15.20 9.23
N GLY A 61 15.20 15.84 10.22
CA GLY A 61 15.78 16.03 11.54
C GLY A 61 16.81 17.18 11.63
N LEU A 62 16.86 18.08 10.65
CA LEU A 62 17.67 19.30 10.71
C LEU A 62 17.03 20.34 11.65
N GLY A 63 17.82 21.28 12.18
CA GLY A 63 17.35 22.36 13.06
C GLY A 63 17.82 22.23 14.51
N GLY A 64 18.80 21.38 14.77
CA GLY A 64 19.43 21.20 16.09
C GLY A 64 18.79 20.10 16.94
N THR A 65 19.25 19.97 18.18
CA THR A 65 18.96 18.82 19.06
C THR A 65 17.49 18.65 19.44
N THR A 66 16.68 19.68 19.28
CA THR A 66 15.25 19.63 19.58
C THR A 66 14.40 19.16 18.39
N HIS A 67 14.98 19.08 17.19
CA HIS A 67 14.28 18.77 15.93
C HIS A 67 14.51 17.35 15.42
N GLY A 68 15.32 16.57 16.09
CA GLY A 68 15.58 15.17 15.75
C GLY A 68 17.04 14.87 15.46
N ILE A 69 17.26 13.67 14.92
CA ILE A 69 18.58 13.21 14.48
C ILE A 69 18.61 13.25 12.96
N PRO A 70 19.56 14.00 12.34
CA PRO A 70 19.66 14.06 10.89
C PRO A 70 19.86 12.68 10.27
N ARG A 71 19.01 12.33 9.31
CA ARG A 71 19.10 11.09 8.56
C ARG A 71 18.49 11.24 7.16
N GLU A 72 18.82 10.32 6.28
CA GLU A 72 18.13 10.21 5.01
C GLU A 72 16.69 9.71 5.21
N ASP A 73 15.78 10.26 4.45
CA ASP A 73 14.39 9.84 4.32
C ASP A 73 13.91 10.15 2.89
N GLY A 74 12.63 9.99 2.63
CA GLY A 74 12.02 10.36 1.35
C GLY A 74 10.53 10.17 1.38
N PHE A 75 9.89 10.68 0.33
CA PHE A 75 8.48 10.47 0.08
C PHE A 75 8.29 9.53 -1.11
N ASN A 76 7.59 8.41 -0.88
CA ASN A 76 7.05 7.57 -1.94
C ASN A 76 5.64 8.05 -2.30
N ILE A 77 5.17 7.75 -3.50
CA ILE A 77 3.76 7.98 -3.84
C ILE A 77 2.89 6.94 -3.11
N THR A 78 1.71 7.34 -2.69
CA THR A 78 0.79 6.50 -1.88
C THR A 78 0.53 5.10 -2.48
N PRO A 79 0.29 4.92 -3.79
CA PRO A 79 0.10 3.59 -4.39
C PRO A 79 1.33 2.68 -4.32
N ALA A 80 2.51 3.23 -4.07
CA ALA A 80 3.75 2.47 -3.89
C ALA A 80 4.04 2.13 -2.42
N SER A 81 3.17 2.51 -1.49
CA SER A 81 3.38 2.26 -0.07
C SER A 81 3.10 0.81 0.30
N GLU A 82 3.82 0.31 1.30
CA GLU A 82 3.57 -1.01 1.88
C GLU A 82 2.17 -1.10 2.51
N ILE A 83 1.65 0.01 3.07
CA ILE A 83 0.29 0.05 3.64
C ILE A 83 -0.78 -0.13 2.56
N MET A 84 -0.59 0.43 1.36
CA MET A 84 -1.49 0.16 0.24
C MET A 84 -1.50 -1.34 -0.11
N ALA A 85 -0.34 -1.97 -0.21
CA ALA A 85 -0.23 -3.41 -0.47
C ALA A 85 -0.88 -4.25 0.64
N ILE A 86 -0.67 -3.87 1.90
CA ILE A 86 -1.28 -4.52 3.07
C ILE A 86 -2.81 -4.40 3.02
N LEU A 87 -3.36 -3.21 2.78
CA LEU A 87 -4.80 -3.00 2.67
C LEU A 87 -5.40 -3.88 1.56
N CYS A 88 -4.71 -3.97 0.43
CA CYS A 88 -5.20 -4.72 -0.73
C CYS A 88 -5.14 -6.25 -0.54
N LEU A 89 -4.24 -6.75 0.30
CA LEU A 89 -4.11 -8.17 0.60
C LEU A 89 -4.83 -8.60 1.89
N ALA A 90 -5.27 -7.66 2.72
CA ALA A 90 -6.00 -7.98 3.94
C ALA A 90 -7.36 -8.59 3.64
N GLU A 91 -7.73 -9.63 4.38
CA GLU A 91 -9.02 -10.31 4.22
C GLU A 91 -10.11 -9.71 5.13
N ASN A 92 -9.70 -9.14 6.24
CA ASN A 92 -10.58 -8.51 7.23
C ASN A 92 -9.78 -7.57 8.14
N PHE A 93 -10.47 -6.90 9.06
CA PHE A 93 -9.84 -5.92 9.96
C PHE A 93 -8.82 -6.53 10.93
N SER A 94 -9.01 -7.76 11.37
CA SER A 94 -8.06 -8.47 12.24
C SER A 94 -6.78 -8.82 11.48
N ASP A 95 -6.92 -9.30 10.25
CA ASP A 95 -5.78 -9.59 9.37
C ASP A 95 -5.03 -8.31 8.99
N LEU A 96 -5.76 -7.20 8.73
CA LEU A 96 -5.15 -5.88 8.53
C LEU A 96 -4.24 -5.51 9.70
N LYS A 97 -4.73 -5.61 10.94
CA LYS A 97 -3.93 -5.33 12.14
C LYS A 97 -2.70 -6.22 12.27
N ARG A 98 -2.86 -7.50 12.00
CA ARG A 98 -1.75 -8.47 12.04
C ARG A 98 -0.66 -8.10 11.05
N ARG A 99 -1.04 -7.76 9.81
CA ARG A 99 -0.11 -7.35 8.74
C ARG A 99 0.58 -6.03 9.08
N LEU A 100 -0.17 -5.02 9.53
CA LEU A 100 0.40 -3.74 9.98
C LEU A 100 1.44 -3.95 11.09
N GLY A 101 1.17 -4.86 12.03
CA GLY A 101 2.10 -5.18 13.10
C GLY A 101 3.42 -5.79 12.63
N ASN A 102 3.43 -6.42 11.46
CA ASN A 102 4.60 -7.06 10.89
C ASN A 102 5.45 -6.15 9.99
N ILE A 103 5.07 -4.89 9.82
CA ILE A 103 5.88 -3.92 9.08
C ILE A 103 7.24 -3.79 9.77
N TYR A 104 8.31 -4.05 9.01
CA TYR A 104 9.68 -3.87 9.46
C TYR A 104 10.09 -2.40 9.30
N VAL A 105 10.64 -1.81 10.34
CA VAL A 105 11.00 -0.37 10.34
C VAL A 105 12.49 -0.11 10.43
N GLY A 106 13.28 -1.02 10.95
CA GLY A 106 14.73 -0.88 11.13
C GLY A 106 15.25 -1.83 12.21
N LYS A 107 16.39 -1.50 12.79
CA LYS A 107 17.04 -2.29 13.85
C LYS A 107 17.32 -1.42 15.08
N LYS A 108 17.45 -2.07 16.22
CA LYS A 108 18.04 -1.47 17.42
C LYS A 108 19.57 -1.41 17.29
N TYR A 109 20.22 -0.66 18.20
CA TYR A 109 21.67 -0.61 18.27
C TYR A 109 22.34 -1.97 18.52
N ASP A 110 21.63 -2.93 19.11
CA ASP A 110 22.11 -4.32 19.30
C ASP A 110 21.88 -5.23 18.10
N GLY A 111 21.34 -4.71 16.98
CA GLY A 111 21.04 -5.45 15.77
C GLY A 111 19.66 -6.12 15.74
N THR A 112 18.90 -6.09 16.83
CA THR A 112 17.55 -6.69 16.90
C THR A 112 16.59 -5.98 15.93
N PRO A 113 15.84 -6.70 15.07
CA PRO A 113 14.87 -6.10 14.17
C PRO A 113 13.71 -5.47 14.95
N VAL A 114 13.20 -4.36 14.43
CA VAL A 114 12.07 -3.62 15.00
C VAL A 114 10.91 -3.62 14.01
N PHE A 115 9.74 -3.91 14.51
CA PHE A 115 8.48 -3.93 13.76
C PHE A 115 7.49 -2.89 14.32
N ALA A 116 6.49 -2.53 13.54
CA ALA A 116 5.47 -1.56 13.96
C ALA A 116 4.74 -1.97 15.26
N ARG A 117 4.56 -3.28 15.50
CA ARG A 117 3.99 -3.79 16.77
C ARG A 117 4.82 -3.42 18.00
N ASP A 118 6.13 -3.33 17.86
CA ASP A 118 7.03 -3.00 18.97
C ASP A 118 6.89 -1.53 19.39
N LEU A 119 6.46 -0.69 18.46
CA LEU A 119 6.14 0.73 18.68
C LEU A 119 4.72 0.97 19.23
N LYS A 120 3.92 -0.08 19.39
CA LYS A 120 2.53 -0.01 19.89
C LYS A 120 1.61 0.92 19.09
N VAL A 121 1.89 1.14 17.81
CA VAL A 121 1.20 2.10 16.94
C VAL A 121 0.08 1.45 16.11
N VAL A 122 0.04 0.12 16.03
CA VAL A 122 -0.86 -0.64 15.15
C VAL A 122 -2.35 -0.30 15.36
N GLY A 123 -2.76 -0.08 16.60
CA GLY A 123 -4.15 0.29 16.91
C GLY A 123 -4.56 1.63 16.28
N ALA A 124 -3.68 2.63 16.37
CA ALA A 124 -3.90 3.95 15.80
C ALA A 124 -3.88 3.92 14.26
N MET A 125 -2.92 3.18 13.66
CA MET A 125 -2.90 2.96 12.21
C MET A 125 -4.17 2.28 11.71
N ALA A 126 -4.61 1.22 12.38
CA ALA A 126 -5.83 0.51 12.04
C ALA A 126 -7.09 1.38 12.18
N LEU A 127 -7.12 2.27 13.17
CA LEU A 127 -8.22 3.24 13.34
C LEU A 127 -8.31 4.19 12.14
N LEU A 128 -7.18 4.70 11.65
CA LEU A 128 -7.14 5.54 10.45
C LEU A 128 -7.61 4.80 9.20
N LEU A 129 -7.41 3.48 9.13
CA LEU A 129 -7.81 2.64 8.00
C LEU A 129 -9.20 2.01 8.16
N LYS A 130 -9.93 2.29 9.24
CA LYS A 130 -11.19 1.62 9.58
C LYS A 130 -12.26 1.75 8.50
N GLU A 131 -12.39 2.93 7.90
CA GLU A 131 -13.34 3.16 6.81
C GLU A 131 -12.73 2.75 5.46
N ALA A 132 -11.43 2.94 5.29
CA ALA A 132 -10.71 2.61 4.05
C ALA A 132 -10.70 1.11 3.72
N ILE A 133 -10.91 0.23 4.69
CA ILE A 133 -10.99 -1.22 4.42
C ILE A 133 -12.32 -1.65 3.78
N LYS A 134 -13.31 -0.76 3.74
CA LYS A 134 -14.63 -1.04 3.15
C LYS A 134 -14.60 -0.74 1.65
N PRO A 135 -14.93 -1.69 0.77
CA PRO A 135 -15.05 -1.44 -0.66
C PRO A 135 -16.13 -0.40 -1.00
N ASN A 136 -15.92 0.32 -2.10
CA ASN A 136 -16.86 1.30 -2.61
C ASN A 136 -17.64 0.70 -3.77
N LEU A 137 -18.96 0.56 -3.61
CA LEU A 137 -19.87 0.15 -4.67
C LEU A 137 -20.35 1.39 -5.43
N VAL A 138 -20.16 1.38 -6.73
CA VAL A 138 -20.57 2.46 -7.63
C VAL A 138 -21.39 1.90 -8.79
N GLN A 139 -22.16 2.77 -9.45
CA GLN A 139 -22.89 2.44 -10.66
C GLN A 139 -22.18 3.06 -11.88
N THR A 140 -21.95 2.25 -12.92
CA THR A 140 -21.41 2.73 -14.20
C THR A 140 -22.47 3.48 -15.01
N LEU A 141 -22.03 4.17 -16.05
CA LEU A 141 -22.96 4.87 -16.97
C LEU A 141 -23.92 3.93 -17.69
N GLU A 142 -23.54 2.66 -17.88
CA GLU A 142 -24.38 1.60 -18.43
C GLU A 142 -25.28 0.91 -17.38
N ASN A 143 -25.38 1.47 -16.18
CA ASN A 143 -26.14 0.94 -15.04
C ASN A 143 -25.67 -0.44 -14.51
N ASN A 144 -24.40 -0.77 -14.72
CA ASN A 144 -23.79 -1.95 -14.11
C ASN A 144 -23.12 -1.61 -12.77
N PRO A 145 -23.12 -2.52 -11.79
CA PRO A 145 -22.38 -2.32 -10.56
C PRO A 145 -20.88 -2.45 -10.79
N ALA A 146 -20.08 -1.61 -10.12
CA ALA A 146 -18.64 -1.74 -10.07
C ALA A 146 -18.15 -1.52 -8.64
N ILE A 147 -17.13 -2.28 -8.22
CA ILE A 147 -16.54 -2.18 -6.89
C ILE A 147 -15.15 -1.59 -7.06
N LEU A 148 -14.91 -0.42 -6.47
CA LEU A 148 -13.62 0.28 -6.47
C LEU A 148 -13.01 0.22 -5.08
N HIS A 149 -11.77 -0.27 -4.99
CA HIS A 149 -11.11 -0.37 -3.71
C HIS A 149 -9.59 -0.58 -3.84
N GLY A 150 -8.80 0.30 -3.23
CA GLY A 150 -7.35 0.28 -3.30
C GLY A 150 -6.80 0.69 -4.66
N GLY A 151 -5.49 0.73 -4.79
CA GLY A 151 -4.81 1.12 -6.02
C GLY A 151 -3.29 0.88 -5.96
N PRO A 152 -2.83 -0.35 -5.67
CA PRO A 152 -1.40 -0.63 -5.57
C PRO A 152 -0.77 -0.66 -6.97
N PHE A 153 0.45 -0.13 -7.10
CA PHE A 153 1.18 -0.20 -8.37
C PHE A 153 1.64 -1.63 -8.67
N ALA A 154 1.42 -2.09 -9.90
CA ALA A 154 1.88 -3.39 -10.38
C ALA A 154 3.42 -3.52 -10.40
N SER A 155 4.15 -2.43 -10.52
CA SER A 155 5.61 -2.40 -10.42
C SER A 155 6.14 -2.62 -9.00
N ILE A 156 5.33 -2.38 -7.97
CA ILE A 156 5.70 -2.43 -6.55
C ILE A 156 5.00 -3.59 -5.82
N ALA A 157 3.71 -3.77 -6.09
CA ALA A 157 2.86 -4.76 -5.43
C ALA A 157 2.08 -5.58 -6.47
N GLN A 158 0.96 -6.19 -6.10
CA GLN A 158 0.13 -7.02 -7.00
C GLN A 158 -0.62 -6.24 -8.08
N GLY A 159 -0.72 -4.89 -7.99
CA GLY A 159 -1.27 -4.03 -9.03
C GLY A 159 -2.74 -4.21 -9.35
N THR A 160 -3.54 -4.71 -8.42
CA THR A 160 -4.97 -4.97 -8.59
C THR A 160 -5.76 -4.51 -7.36
N ASN A 161 -7.08 -4.44 -7.49
CA ASN A 161 -7.96 -4.12 -6.37
C ASN A 161 -7.80 -5.11 -5.18
N THR A 162 -8.53 -4.87 -4.11
CA THR A 162 -8.37 -5.61 -2.86
C THR A 162 -8.96 -7.01 -2.91
N VAL A 163 -8.48 -7.88 -2.03
CA VAL A 163 -9.05 -9.21 -1.77
C VAL A 163 -10.50 -9.09 -1.29
N VAL A 164 -10.77 -8.12 -0.39
CA VAL A 164 -12.12 -7.87 0.13
C VAL A 164 -13.09 -7.50 -0.99
N ALA A 165 -12.70 -6.59 -1.90
CA ALA A 165 -13.53 -6.22 -3.04
C ALA A 165 -13.83 -7.39 -3.97
N THR A 166 -12.82 -8.19 -4.27
CA THR A 166 -12.99 -9.39 -5.13
C THR A 166 -13.92 -10.42 -4.48
N LYS A 167 -13.71 -10.73 -3.19
CA LYS A 167 -14.58 -11.68 -2.46
C LYS A 167 -16.02 -11.15 -2.33
N MET A 168 -16.17 -9.83 -2.12
CA MET A 168 -17.52 -9.21 -2.12
C MET A 168 -18.19 -9.35 -3.49
N GLY A 169 -17.50 -9.04 -4.58
CA GLY A 169 -18.04 -9.22 -5.93
C GLY A 169 -18.49 -10.65 -6.17
N LEU A 170 -17.65 -11.63 -5.81
CA LEU A 170 -17.98 -13.06 -5.96
C LEU A 170 -19.19 -13.52 -5.11
N SER A 171 -19.50 -12.81 -4.02
CA SER A 171 -20.68 -13.10 -3.20
C SER A 171 -21.96 -12.44 -3.70
N LEU A 172 -21.86 -11.42 -4.54
CA LEU A 172 -22.99 -10.61 -5.01
C LEU A 172 -23.35 -10.88 -6.47
N GLY A 173 -22.42 -11.35 -7.28
CA GLY A 173 -22.61 -11.54 -8.72
C GLY A 173 -22.38 -12.98 -9.16
N GLU A 174 -23.10 -13.39 -10.20
CA GLU A 174 -22.90 -14.68 -10.87
C GLU A 174 -21.57 -14.69 -11.65
N TYR A 175 -21.22 -13.54 -12.23
CA TYR A 175 -19.96 -13.30 -12.92
C TYR A 175 -19.26 -12.09 -12.31
N VAL A 176 -17.95 -12.20 -12.09
CA VAL A 176 -17.10 -11.10 -11.62
C VAL A 176 -15.95 -10.97 -12.58
N VAL A 177 -15.85 -9.78 -13.18
CA VAL A 177 -14.73 -9.39 -14.02
C VAL A 177 -13.81 -8.49 -13.21
N THR A 178 -12.53 -8.85 -13.11
CA THR A 178 -11.54 -8.04 -12.40
C THR A 178 -10.31 -7.83 -13.26
N GLU A 179 -9.59 -6.75 -12.98
CA GLU A 179 -8.26 -6.56 -13.56
C GLU A 179 -7.28 -7.61 -13.00
N ALA A 180 -6.27 -7.95 -13.81
CA ALA A 180 -5.15 -8.78 -13.38
C ALA A 180 -3.84 -7.98 -13.26
N GLY A 181 -3.94 -6.67 -13.30
CA GLY A 181 -2.80 -5.76 -13.25
C GLY A 181 -2.18 -5.50 -14.63
N PHE A 182 -1.31 -4.52 -14.68
CA PHE A 182 -0.68 -4.02 -15.89
C PHE A 182 0.43 -4.97 -16.38
N GLY A 183 0.31 -5.42 -17.64
CA GLY A 183 1.26 -6.33 -18.28
C GLY A 183 1.12 -7.79 -17.81
N ALA A 184 1.22 -8.75 -18.73
CA ALA A 184 1.10 -10.17 -18.40
C ALA A 184 2.32 -10.70 -17.64
N ASP A 185 3.49 -10.20 -17.98
CA ASP A 185 4.79 -10.51 -17.40
C ASP A 185 5.03 -9.87 -16.01
N LEU A 186 4.22 -8.90 -15.63
CA LEU A 186 4.36 -8.17 -14.38
C LEU A 186 3.09 -8.23 -13.53
N GLY A 187 1.99 -7.68 -14.02
CA GLY A 187 0.72 -7.59 -13.28
C GLY A 187 0.01 -8.92 -13.16
N ALA A 188 -0.22 -9.63 -14.27
CA ALA A 188 -0.93 -10.91 -14.24
C ALA A 188 -0.18 -11.98 -13.45
N GLU A 189 1.17 -12.03 -13.54
CA GLU A 189 1.98 -12.93 -12.73
C GLU A 189 1.76 -12.68 -11.23
N LYS A 190 1.80 -11.43 -10.79
CA LYS A 190 1.58 -11.07 -9.38
C LYS A 190 0.13 -11.29 -8.94
N PHE A 191 -0.83 -11.05 -9.83
CA PHE A 191 -2.23 -11.37 -9.55
C PHE A 191 -2.39 -12.84 -9.23
N LEU A 192 -1.85 -13.73 -10.06
CA LEU A 192 -1.94 -15.17 -9.87
C LEU A 192 -1.12 -15.65 -8.67
N ASN A 193 0.16 -15.28 -8.60
CA ASN A 193 1.12 -15.84 -7.64
C ASN A 193 1.08 -15.17 -6.27
N ILE A 194 0.57 -13.94 -6.15
CA ILE A 194 0.45 -13.24 -4.88
C ILE A 194 -0.99 -13.17 -4.43
N LYS A 195 -1.85 -12.46 -5.19
CA LYS A 195 -3.22 -12.20 -4.74
C LYS A 195 -4.07 -13.48 -4.72
N CYS A 196 -4.08 -14.25 -5.79
CA CYS A 196 -4.88 -15.47 -5.86
C CYS A 196 -4.42 -16.50 -4.84
N VAL A 197 -3.13 -16.72 -4.71
CA VAL A 197 -2.56 -17.67 -3.73
C VAL A 197 -2.90 -17.25 -2.31
N SER A 198 -2.66 -15.96 -1.95
CA SER A 198 -2.90 -15.47 -0.59
C SER A 198 -4.37 -15.46 -0.19
N ALA A 199 -5.29 -15.32 -1.14
CA ALA A 199 -6.72 -15.19 -0.91
C ALA A 199 -7.52 -16.46 -1.19
N GLY A 200 -6.89 -17.54 -1.69
CA GLY A 200 -7.55 -18.76 -2.11
C GLY A 200 -8.47 -18.55 -3.32
N LEU A 201 -8.07 -17.65 -4.23
CA LEU A 201 -8.84 -17.36 -5.45
C LEU A 201 -8.28 -18.14 -6.64
N ALA A 202 -9.18 -18.55 -7.55
CA ALA A 202 -8.82 -19.17 -8.82
C ALA A 202 -9.73 -18.62 -9.92
N PRO A 203 -9.20 -17.87 -10.90
CA PRO A 203 -10.00 -17.38 -12.02
C PRO A 203 -10.47 -18.54 -12.91
N ASN A 204 -11.72 -18.48 -13.36
CA ASN A 204 -12.28 -19.49 -14.28
C ASN A 204 -11.92 -19.23 -15.74
N ALA A 205 -11.64 -17.97 -16.06
CA ALA A 205 -11.25 -17.54 -17.41
C ALA A 205 -10.28 -16.36 -17.33
N VAL A 206 -9.48 -16.22 -18.38
CA VAL A 206 -8.54 -15.10 -18.56
C VAL A 206 -8.84 -14.45 -19.92
N VAL A 207 -9.01 -13.14 -19.92
CA VAL A 207 -9.17 -12.35 -21.13
C VAL A 207 -7.89 -11.55 -21.39
N ILE A 208 -7.26 -11.81 -22.52
CA ILE A 208 -6.07 -11.07 -22.95
C ILE A 208 -6.50 -9.91 -23.85
N VAL A 209 -6.15 -8.68 -23.43
CA VAL A 209 -6.39 -7.48 -24.21
C VAL A 209 -5.08 -7.08 -24.90
N ALA A 210 -5.03 -7.25 -26.20
CA ALA A 210 -3.87 -6.87 -27.03
C ALA A 210 -4.31 -5.90 -28.14
N THR A 211 -3.77 -4.69 -28.11
CA THR A 211 -4.06 -3.71 -29.18
C THR A 211 -3.13 -3.92 -30.36
N ILE A 212 -3.62 -3.62 -31.57
CA ILE A 212 -2.79 -3.65 -32.81
C ILE A 212 -1.55 -2.76 -32.64
N ARG A 213 -1.69 -1.61 -31.98
CA ARG A 213 -0.56 -0.70 -31.72
C ARG A 213 0.51 -1.35 -30.84
N ALA A 214 0.10 -2.05 -29.79
CA ALA A 214 1.03 -2.74 -28.90
C ALA A 214 1.74 -3.89 -29.64
N LEU A 215 1.00 -4.69 -30.40
CA LEU A 215 1.56 -5.78 -31.22
C LEU A 215 2.59 -5.26 -32.22
N ARG A 216 2.27 -4.17 -32.93
CA ARG A 216 3.21 -3.54 -33.88
C ARG A 216 4.46 -3.03 -33.18
N HIS A 217 4.31 -2.31 -32.06
CA HIS A 217 5.42 -1.75 -31.31
C HIS A 217 6.37 -2.84 -30.80
N HIS A 218 5.85 -3.86 -30.15
CA HIS A 218 6.65 -4.95 -29.61
C HIS A 218 7.15 -5.92 -30.67
N GLY A 219 6.46 -6.05 -31.80
CA GLY A 219 6.89 -6.82 -32.96
C GLY A 219 7.91 -6.13 -33.85
N GLY A 220 8.32 -4.90 -33.51
CA GLY A 220 9.28 -4.13 -34.33
C GLY A 220 8.76 -3.65 -35.67
N ALA A 221 7.46 -3.66 -35.92
CA ALA A 221 6.85 -3.16 -37.14
C ALA A 221 6.69 -1.62 -37.05
N THR A 222 7.24 -0.92 -38.03
CA THR A 222 7.11 0.53 -38.21
C THR A 222 5.77 0.93 -38.85
#